data_7a4df773ae0f4dbecf2652b2711d5474
#
_entry.id   7a4df773ae0f4dbecf2652b2711d5474
#
_cell.length_a   1.000
_cell.length_b   1.000
_cell.length_c   1.000
_cell.angle_alpha   90.00
_cell.angle_beta   90.00
_cell.angle_gamma   90.00
#
_symmetry.space_group_name_H-M   'P 1'
#
loop_
_entity.id
_entity.type
_entity.pdbx_description
1 polymer ?
#
loop_
_entity_poly.entity_id
_entity_poly.type
_entity_poly.pdbx_seq_one_letter_code
_entity_poly.pdbx_strand_id
1 'polypeptide(L)'
;NNFFASVEADMNPELKKYAFAVCGDPEYRHGIILAKNEKAKKYGVETAEPIWQAKRKCPQLVLVKPHHNKYKEYSKKIFDIYCRYTDLVEPFGMDECWLDVTGSQKLFGSGEKIANELRETVKKEVGVTISVGVSYNKIFAKMGSDYKKPDAVTVITKENFENEVLKSEKT
;
A
#
# COMPACT_ATOMS: atom_id res chain seq x y z
N ASN A 1 -0.69 -1.60 -0.74
CA ASN A 1 -0.71 -2.20 0.60
C ASN A 1 0.36 -3.28 0.69
N ASN A 2 1.34 -3.11 1.58
CA ASN A 2 2.51 -4.01 1.66
C ASN A 2 3.14 -4.24 0.27
N PHE A 3 3.44 -3.18 -0.45
CA PHE A 3 3.66 -3.17 -1.90
C PHE A 3 4.62 -4.27 -2.38
N PHE A 4 5.83 -4.36 -1.82
CA PHE A 4 6.79 -5.37 -2.23
C PHE A 4 6.26 -6.80 -2.02
N ALA A 5 5.64 -7.06 -0.87
CA ALA A 5 5.05 -8.38 -0.61
C ALA A 5 3.87 -8.68 -1.55
N SER A 6 3.08 -7.66 -1.91
CA SER A 6 1.97 -7.83 -2.86
C SER A 6 2.47 -8.16 -4.27
N VAL A 7 3.54 -7.50 -4.73
CA VAL A 7 4.16 -7.79 -6.03
C VAL A 7 4.75 -9.20 -6.05
N GLU A 8 5.47 -9.62 -4.99
CA GLU A 8 6.00 -10.98 -4.91
C GLU A 8 4.87 -12.04 -4.92
N ALA A 9 3.77 -11.78 -4.23
CA ALA A 9 2.62 -12.68 -4.19
C ALA A 9 1.83 -12.71 -5.51
N ASP A 10 1.89 -11.65 -6.31
CA ASP A 10 1.31 -11.63 -7.66
C ASP A 10 2.18 -12.43 -8.64
N MET A 11 3.49 -12.25 -8.59
CA MET A 11 4.45 -13.02 -9.40
C MET A 11 4.50 -14.50 -9.04
N ASN A 12 4.32 -14.84 -7.75
CA ASN A 12 4.30 -16.20 -7.26
C ASN A 12 3.10 -16.42 -6.32
N PRO A 13 1.93 -16.82 -6.84
CA PRO A 13 0.72 -17.02 -6.06
C PRO A 13 0.83 -18.05 -4.94
N GLU A 14 1.77 -19.00 -5.02
CA GLU A 14 2.04 -19.99 -3.95
C GLU A 14 2.42 -19.31 -2.63
N LEU A 15 3.10 -18.16 -2.67
CA LEU A 15 3.46 -17.40 -1.48
C LEU A 15 2.25 -16.98 -0.65
N LYS A 16 1.07 -16.82 -1.27
CA LYS A 16 -0.17 -16.49 -0.56
C LYS A 16 -0.59 -17.56 0.46
N LYS A 17 -0.09 -18.78 0.33
CA LYS A 17 -0.37 -19.89 1.25
C LYS A 17 0.39 -19.74 2.58
N TYR A 18 1.52 -19.05 2.60
CA TYR A 18 2.46 -18.98 3.71
C TYR A 18 2.50 -17.59 4.35
N ALA A 19 2.96 -17.53 5.61
CA ALA A 19 3.49 -16.30 6.17
C ALA A 19 4.84 -16.04 5.52
N PHE A 20 5.01 -14.90 4.82
CA PHE A 20 6.27 -14.56 4.16
C PHE A 20 6.62 -13.09 4.33
N ALA A 21 7.89 -12.80 4.19
CA ALA A 21 8.42 -11.46 4.20
C ALA A 21 9.50 -11.29 3.12
N VAL A 22 9.51 -10.11 2.50
CA VAL A 22 10.60 -9.67 1.63
C VAL A 22 11.68 -9.09 2.52
N CYS A 23 12.91 -9.51 2.34
CA CYS A 23 14.03 -9.08 3.17
C CYS A 23 15.31 -8.93 2.35
N GLY A 24 16.27 -8.18 2.88
CA GLY A 24 17.64 -8.18 2.36
C GLY A 24 18.23 -9.60 2.39
N ASP A 25 19.46 -9.75 1.89
CA ASP A 25 20.05 -11.09 1.74
C ASP A 25 20.02 -11.87 3.07
N PRO A 26 19.33 -13.03 3.12
CA PRO A 26 19.21 -13.82 4.34
C PRO A 26 20.55 -14.39 4.85
N GLU A 27 21.54 -14.48 3.97
CA GLU A 27 22.89 -15.00 4.31
C GLU A 27 23.71 -14.00 5.15
N TYR A 28 23.36 -12.72 5.07
CA TYR A 28 23.95 -11.70 5.94
C TYR A 28 23.15 -11.56 7.24
N ARG A 29 23.80 -11.79 8.39
CA ARG A 29 23.21 -11.69 9.74
C ARG A 29 22.49 -10.36 10.03
N HIS A 30 22.70 -9.34 9.22
CA HIS A 30 22.15 -7.98 9.36
C HIS A 30 20.99 -7.67 8.41
N GLY A 31 20.44 -8.68 7.70
CA GLY A 31 19.27 -8.47 6.86
C GLY A 31 18.05 -8.02 7.67
N ILE A 32 17.29 -7.06 7.15
CA ILE A 32 16.06 -6.56 7.76
C ILE A 32 14.84 -6.91 6.89
N ILE A 33 13.68 -6.94 7.53
CA ILE A 33 12.40 -7.10 6.86
C ILE A 33 12.04 -5.81 6.12
N LEU A 34 11.91 -5.87 4.81
CA LEU A 34 11.49 -4.74 3.96
C LEU A 34 9.98 -4.65 3.83
N ALA A 35 9.31 -5.79 3.69
CA ALA A 35 7.86 -5.89 3.64
C ALA A 35 7.41 -7.27 4.11
N LYS A 36 6.16 -7.39 4.52
CA LYS A 36 5.55 -8.64 4.98
C LYS A 36 4.13 -8.75 4.48
N ASN A 37 3.64 -10.00 4.32
CA ASN A 37 2.23 -10.21 4.03
C ASN A 37 1.37 -10.17 5.31
N GLU A 38 0.05 -10.15 5.14
CA GLU A 38 -0.89 -10.10 6.27
C GLU A 38 -0.79 -11.32 7.20
N LYS A 39 -0.38 -12.49 6.67
CA LYS A 39 -0.16 -13.68 7.50
C LYS A 39 1.04 -13.47 8.44
N ALA A 40 2.17 -12.98 7.92
CA ALA A 40 3.33 -12.67 8.75
C ALA A 40 3.05 -11.55 9.77
N LYS A 41 2.26 -10.54 9.38
CA LYS A 41 1.81 -9.47 10.27
C LYS A 41 1.04 -10.00 11.49
N LYS A 42 0.19 -11.03 11.30
CA LYS A 42 -0.56 -11.66 12.40
C LYS A 42 0.33 -12.33 13.45
N TYR A 43 1.54 -12.73 13.08
CA TYR A 43 2.57 -13.23 14.02
C TYR A 43 3.40 -12.12 14.66
N GLY A 44 3.04 -10.85 14.41
CA GLY A 44 3.76 -9.71 14.96
C GLY A 44 5.08 -9.40 14.24
N VAL A 45 5.28 -9.90 13.02
CA VAL A 45 6.45 -9.53 12.21
C VAL A 45 6.33 -8.06 11.80
N GLU A 46 7.41 -7.30 11.97
CA GLU A 46 7.44 -5.85 11.72
C GLU A 46 8.41 -5.50 10.59
N THR A 47 8.11 -4.39 9.90
CA THR A 47 9.04 -3.81 8.90
C THR A 47 10.22 -3.17 9.64
N ALA A 48 11.39 -3.24 9.02
CA ALA A 48 12.69 -2.80 9.55
C ALA A 48 13.25 -3.62 10.72
N GLU A 49 12.55 -4.66 11.21
CA GLU A 49 13.14 -5.54 12.22
C GLU A 49 14.17 -6.51 11.63
N PRO A 50 15.16 -6.96 12.40
CA PRO A 50 16.13 -7.97 11.96
C PRO A 50 15.44 -9.32 11.64
N ILE A 51 15.96 -10.05 10.64
CA ILE A 51 15.41 -11.34 10.21
C ILE A 51 15.34 -12.35 11.37
N TRP A 52 16.37 -12.39 12.23
CA TRP A 52 16.38 -13.32 13.38
C TRP A 52 15.23 -13.06 14.37
N GLN A 53 14.86 -11.78 14.54
CA GLN A 53 13.76 -11.40 15.42
C GLN A 53 12.41 -11.79 14.79
N ALA A 54 12.22 -11.53 13.49
CA ALA A 54 11.05 -11.97 12.74
C ALA A 54 10.87 -13.50 12.80
N LYS A 55 11.95 -14.26 12.65
CA LYS A 55 11.96 -15.72 12.77
C LYS A 55 11.62 -16.23 14.17
N ARG A 56 11.97 -15.50 15.22
CA ARG A 56 11.53 -15.84 16.59
C ARG A 56 10.02 -15.70 16.78
N LYS A 57 9.41 -14.67 16.15
CA LYS A 57 7.96 -14.44 16.18
C LYS A 57 7.20 -15.42 15.26
N CYS A 58 7.79 -15.76 14.13
CA CYS A 58 7.21 -16.65 13.12
C CYS A 58 8.28 -17.64 12.61
N PRO A 59 8.50 -18.80 13.29
CA PRO A 59 9.53 -19.76 12.90
C PRO A 59 9.37 -20.30 11.46
N GLN A 60 8.13 -20.44 10.99
CA GLN A 60 7.78 -20.88 9.64
C GLN A 60 7.81 -19.75 8.58
N LEU A 61 8.31 -18.56 8.92
CA LEU A 61 8.37 -17.42 8.01
C LEU A 61 9.20 -17.76 6.76
N VAL A 62 8.57 -17.65 5.59
CA VAL A 62 9.26 -17.77 4.30
C VAL A 62 9.95 -16.44 3.99
N LEU A 63 11.22 -16.48 3.67
CA LEU A 63 12.00 -15.30 3.31
C LEU A 63 12.14 -15.22 1.79
N VAL A 64 11.87 -14.05 1.22
CA VAL A 64 11.90 -13.79 -0.22
C VAL A 64 12.90 -12.68 -0.49
N LYS A 65 13.80 -12.90 -1.46
CA LYS A 65 14.74 -11.85 -1.93
C LYS A 65 13.95 -10.80 -2.74
N PRO A 66 14.30 -9.50 -2.63
CA PRO A 66 13.56 -8.45 -3.32
C PRO A 66 13.88 -8.41 -4.82
N HIS A 67 12.87 -8.21 -5.64
CA HIS A 67 12.98 -8.00 -7.09
C HIS A 67 12.73 -6.53 -7.45
N HIS A 68 13.66 -5.63 -7.08
CA HIS A 68 13.51 -4.18 -7.22
C HIS A 68 13.13 -3.71 -8.63
N ASN A 69 13.61 -4.39 -9.68
CA ASN A 69 13.22 -4.06 -11.06
C ASN A 69 11.72 -4.31 -11.30
N LYS A 70 11.18 -5.40 -10.73
CA LYS A 70 9.75 -5.70 -10.79
C LYS A 70 8.93 -4.66 -10.03
N TYR A 71 9.39 -4.25 -8.87
CA TYR A 71 8.70 -3.18 -8.11
C TYR A 71 8.61 -1.88 -8.92
N LYS A 72 9.68 -1.50 -9.64
CA LYS A 72 9.65 -0.34 -10.55
C LYS A 72 8.65 -0.52 -11.69
N GLU A 73 8.59 -1.72 -12.29
CA GLU A 73 7.61 -2.02 -13.36
C GLU A 73 6.16 -1.89 -12.87
N TYR A 74 5.87 -2.45 -11.68
CA TYR A 74 4.53 -2.35 -11.07
C TYR A 74 4.18 -0.92 -10.66
N SER A 75 5.12 -0.21 -10.04
CA SER A 75 4.99 1.21 -9.70
C SER A 75 4.65 2.05 -10.92
N LYS A 76 5.37 1.84 -12.04
CA LYS A 76 5.11 2.54 -13.30
C LYS A 76 3.72 2.24 -13.85
N LYS A 77 3.28 0.97 -13.87
CA LYS A 77 1.93 0.60 -14.34
C LYS A 77 0.84 1.31 -13.51
N ILE A 78 1.01 1.37 -12.19
CA ILE A 78 0.07 2.05 -11.29
C ILE A 78 0.08 3.55 -11.56
N PHE A 79 1.26 4.17 -11.73
CA PHE A 79 1.39 5.58 -12.07
C PHE A 79 0.70 5.90 -13.40
N ASP A 80 0.89 5.08 -14.44
CA ASP A 80 0.24 5.23 -15.75
C ASP A 80 -1.31 5.15 -15.63
N ILE A 81 -1.85 4.35 -14.69
CA ILE A 81 -3.28 4.33 -14.38
C ILE A 81 -3.72 5.66 -13.74
N TYR A 82 -2.96 6.19 -12.78
CA TYR A 82 -3.26 7.47 -12.14
C TYR A 82 -3.34 8.61 -13.15
N CYS A 83 -2.42 8.64 -14.12
CA CYS A 83 -2.39 9.64 -15.18
C CYS A 83 -3.59 9.61 -16.12
N ARG A 84 -4.44 8.57 -16.10
CA ARG A 84 -5.70 8.54 -16.86
C ARG A 84 -6.76 9.47 -16.28
N TYR A 85 -6.63 9.83 -15.00
CA TYR A 85 -7.64 10.60 -14.26
C TYR A 85 -7.22 12.06 -14.05
N THR A 86 -5.94 12.34 -14.01
CA THR A 86 -5.37 13.69 -13.89
C THR A 86 -3.92 13.71 -14.35
N ASP A 87 -3.47 14.83 -14.87
CA ASP A 87 -2.06 15.10 -15.17
C ASP A 87 -1.29 15.66 -13.94
N LEU A 88 -2.01 16.03 -12.88
CA LEU A 88 -1.45 16.50 -11.61
C LEU A 88 -1.20 15.33 -10.66
N VAL A 89 -0.26 14.46 -11.02
CA VAL A 89 0.18 13.34 -10.20
C VAL A 89 1.55 13.63 -9.63
N GLU A 90 1.66 13.61 -8.30
CA GLU A 90 2.92 13.82 -7.57
C GLU A 90 3.36 12.54 -6.90
N PRO A 91 4.44 11.89 -7.38
CA PRO A 91 4.97 10.69 -6.73
C PRO A 91 5.57 11.00 -5.36
N PHE A 92 5.37 10.07 -4.41
CA PHE A 92 6.00 10.08 -3.11
C PHE A 92 6.59 8.68 -2.81
N GLY A 93 7.85 8.51 -3.13
CA GLY A 93 8.49 7.20 -3.10
C GLY A 93 8.08 6.31 -4.27
N MET A 94 8.14 4.99 -4.07
CA MET A 94 7.90 4.00 -5.13
C MET A 94 6.43 3.55 -5.21
N ASP A 95 5.69 3.65 -4.13
CA ASP A 95 4.37 3.05 -3.96
C ASP A 95 3.28 4.04 -3.50
N GLU A 96 3.60 5.31 -3.42
CA GLU A 96 2.66 6.37 -3.04
C GLU A 96 2.64 7.51 -4.07
N CYS A 97 1.44 8.10 -4.26
CA CYS A 97 1.25 9.29 -5.07
C CYS A 97 0.15 10.16 -4.48
N TRP A 98 0.28 11.47 -4.66
CA TRP A 98 -0.85 12.39 -4.55
C TRP A 98 -1.40 12.71 -5.93
N LEU A 99 -2.72 12.79 -6.03
CA LEU A 99 -3.43 13.17 -7.23
C LEU A 99 -4.32 14.37 -6.93
N ASP A 100 -4.11 15.48 -7.62
CA ASP A 100 -5.09 16.55 -7.60
C ASP A 100 -6.13 16.29 -8.69
N VAL A 101 -7.33 15.92 -8.26
CA VAL A 101 -8.46 15.58 -9.14
C VAL A 101 -9.51 16.69 -9.18
N THR A 102 -9.21 17.89 -8.67
CA THR A 102 -10.16 19.02 -8.61
C THR A 102 -10.71 19.33 -9.99
N GLY A 103 -9.83 19.46 -11.00
CA GLY A 103 -10.23 19.72 -12.39
C GLY A 103 -10.89 18.52 -13.09
N SER A 104 -10.69 17.32 -12.60
CA SER A 104 -11.17 16.07 -13.22
C SER A 104 -12.60 15.70 -12.86
N GLN A 105 -13.18 16.34 -11.83
CA GLN A 105 -14.48 15.97 -11.28
C GLN A 105 -15.63 16.11 -12.27
N LYS A 106 -15.53 17.03 -13.22
CA LYS A 106 -16.56 17.19 -14.29
C LYS A 106 -16.64 15.98 -15.21
N LEU A 107 -15.51 15.28 -15.41
CA LEU A 107 -15.42 14.12 -16.30
C LEU A 107 -15.69 12.80 -15.56
N PHE A 108 -15.10 12.65 -14.37
CA PHE A 108 -15.05 11.37 -13.66
C PHE A 108 -15.94 11.32 -12.40
N GLY A 109 -16.49 12.46 -11.97
CA GLY A 109 -17.32 12.57 -10.76
C GLY A 109 -16.51 12.95 -9.53
N SER A 110 -17.07 12.70 -8.34
CA SER A 110 -16.44 13.09 -7.08
C SER A 110 -15.09 12.42 -6.84
N GLY A 111 -14.26 13.02 -5.97
CA GLY A 111 -13.00 12.43 -5.56
C GLY A 111 -13.15 11.02 -4.98
N GLU A 112 -14.22 10.75 -4.24
CA GLU A 112 -14.54 9.41 -3.72
C GLU A 112 -14.84 8.41 -4.85
N LYS A 113 -15.61 8.82 -5.86
CA LYS A 113 -15.89 7.96 -7.02
C LYS A 113 -14.59 7.65 -7.76
N ILE A 114 -13.76 8.65 -8.05
CA ILE A 114 -12.45 8.48 -8.70
C ILE A 114 -11.58 7.51 -7.89
N ALA A 115 -11.52 7.67 -6.56
CA ALA A 115 -10.74 6.82 -5.67
C ALA A 115 -11.19 5.34 -5.73
N ASN A 116 -12.50 5.08 -5.75
CA ASN A 116 -13.04 3.73 -5.87
C ASN A 116 -12.74 3.12 -7.25
N GLU A 117 -12.88 3.89 -8.32
CA GLU A 117 -12.53 3.43 -9.68
C GLU A 117 -11.04 3.12 -9.79
N LEU A 118 -10.16 3.97 -9.26
CA LEU A 118 -8.72 3.73 -9.22
C LEU A 118 -8.38 2.44 -8.49
N ARG A 119 -8.97 2.23 -7.30
CA ARG A 119 -8.76 1.03 -6.50
C ARG A 119 -9.12 -0.24 -7.26
N GLU A 120 -10.28 -0.28 -7.90
CA GLU A 120 -10.71 -1.44 -8.68
C GLU A 120 -9.89 -1.62 -9.97
N THR A 121 -9.50 -0.53 -10.63
CA THR A 121 -8.68 -0.57 -11.85
C THR A 121 -7.29 -1.12 -11.56
N VAL A 122 -6.62 -0.62 -10.51
CA VAL A 122 -5.30 -1.13 -10.10
C VAL A 122 -5.37 -2.61 -9.73
N LYS A 123 -6.38 -3.00 -8.99
CA LYS A 123 -6.60 -4.41 -8.61
C LYS A 123 -6.79 -5.31 -9.82
N LYS A 124 -7.58 -4.87 -10.80
CA LYS A 124 -7.88 -5.63 -12.02
C LYS A 124 -6.70 -5.70 -12.99
N GLU A 125 -6.03 -4.55 -13.24
CA GLU A 125 -5.01 -4.45 -14.29
C GLU A 125 -3.60 -4.79 -13.80
N VAL A 126 -3.33 -4.60 -12.49
CA VAL A 126 -1.98 -4.76 -11.92
C VAL A 126 -1.89 -5.94 -10.95
N GLY A 127 -3.02 -6.41 -10.40
CA GLY A 127 -3.05 -7.56 -9.48
C GLY A 127 -2.71 -7.22 -8.02
N VAL A 128 -2.51 -5.94 -7.69
CA VAL A 128 -2.23 -5.48 -6.32
C VAL A 128 -3.35 -4.58 -5.81
N THR A 129 -3.45 -4.41 -4.50
CA THR A 129 -4.44 -3.53 -3.88
C THR A 129 -3.82 -2.21 -3.43
N ILE A 130 -4.60 -1.14 -3.49
CA ILE A 130 -4.25 0.17 -2.96
C ILE A 130 -5.26 0.61 -1.91
N SER A 131 -4.85 1.50 -1.01
CA SER A 131 -5.75 2.23 -0.12
C SER A 131 -5.65 3.71 -0.45
N VAL A 132 -6.79 4.35 -0.57
CA VAL A 132 -6.88 5.74 -1.05
C VAL A 132 -7.54 6.61 0.01
N GLY A 133 -6.87 7.68 0.38
CA GLY A 133 -7.46 8.76 1.17
C GLY A 133 -7.93 9.88 0.25
N VAL A 134 -9.14 10.36 0.46
CA VAL A 134 -9.73 11.49 -0.27
C VAL A 134 -9.94 12.63 0.70
N SER A 135 -9.38 13.79 0.40
CA SER A 135 -9.53 14.96 1.25
C SER A 135 -9.24 16.25 0.48
N TYR A 136 -9.35 17.39 1.15
CA TYR A 136 -9.12 18.73 0.60
C TYR A 136 -7.65 19.18 0.73
N ASN A 137 -6.77 18.37 1.31
CA ASN A 137 -5.32 18.59 1.34
C ASN A 137 -4.53 17.28 1.44
N LYS A 138 -3.23 17.35 1.14
CA LYS A 138 -2.33 16.19 1.11
C LYS A 138 -2.19 15.48 2.45
N ILE A 139 -2.17 16.23 3.56
CA ILE A 139 -1.98 15.66 4.91
C ILE A 139 -3.14 14.75 5.26
N PHE A 140 -4.37 15.25 5.16
CA PHE A 140 -5.55 14.45 5.48
C PHE A 140 -5.81 13.35 4.46
N ALA A 141 -5.48 13.55 3.17
CA ALA A 141 -5.51 12.47 2.19
C ALA A 141 -4.55 11.32 2.59
N LYS A 142 -3.33 11.65 3.01
CA LYS A 142 -2.37 10.64 3.50
C LYS A 142 -2.88 9.92 4.75
N MET A 143 -3.40 10.64 5.73
CA MET A 143 -4.01 10.04 6.92
C MET A 143 -5.16 9.10 6.54
N GLY A 144 -6.05 9.53 5.64
CA GLY A 144 -7.16 8.71 5.15
C GLY A 144 -6.69 7.42 4.48
N SER A 145 -5.59 7.47 3.73
CA SER A 145 -5.05 6.28 3.08
C SER A 145 -4.52 5.23 4.06
N ASP A 146 -4.14 5.65 5.27
CA ASP A 146 -3.64 4.76 6.31
C ASP A 146 -4.74 4.18 7.22
N TYR A 147 -5.90 4.84 7.29
CA TYR A 147 -6.92 4.60 8.31
C TYR A 147 -7.65 3.24 8.20
N LYS A 148 -8.08 2.85 7.00
CA LYS A 148 -8.87 1.61 6.77
C LYS A 148 -8.13 0.57 5.93
N LYS A 149 -6.79 0.56 5.95
CA LYS A 149 -6.01 -0.46 5.23
C LYS A 149 -6.42 -1.88 5.62
N PRO A 150 -6.36 -2.84 4.70
CA PRO A 150 -6.02 -2.76 3.28
C PRO A 150 -7.23 -2.55 2.37
N ASP A 151 -6.97 -2.19 1.09
CA ASP A 151 -7.95 -2.19 -0.02
C ASP A 151 -9.22 -1.36 0.29
N ALA A 152 -9.04 -0.11 0.71
CA ALA A 152 -10.12 0.75 1.15
C ALA A 152 -10.01 2.18 0.59
N VAL A 153 -11.15 2.86 0.57
CA VAL A 153 -11.25 4.31 0.37
C VAL A 153 -11.73 4.95 1.66
N THR A 154 -11.04 6.00 2.10
CA THR A 154 -11.43 6.80 3.26
C THR A 154 -11.56 8.26 2.84
N VAL A 155 -12.73 8.85 3.07
CA VAL A 155 -12.99 10.26 2.80
C VAL A 155 -12.91 11.05 4.10
N ILE A 156 -12.00 12.03 4.15
CA ILE A 156 -11.86 12.95 5.28
C ILE A 156 -12.29 14.34 4.82
N THR A 157 -13.40 14.82 5.39
CA THR A 157 -13.92 16.19 5.20
C THR A 157 -13.64 17.01 6.46
N LYS A 158 -13.89 18.33 6.38
CA LYS A 158 -13.79 19.21 7.56
C LYS A 158 -14.80 18.80 8.64
N GLU A 159 -15.96 18.34 8.22
CA GLU A 159 -17.07 17.99 9.10
C GLU A 159 -16.86 16.64 9.81
N ASN A 160 -16.23 15.65 9.14
CA ASN A 160 -16.04 14.32 9.72
C ASN A 160 -14.66 14.11 10.37
N PHE A 161 -13.74 15.06 10.23
CA PHE A 161 -12.38 14.97 10.73
C PHE A 161 -12.30 14.61 12.22
N GLU A 162 -13.07 15.30 13.07
CA GLU A 162 -13.10 15.03 14.52
C GLU A 162 -13.59 13.62 14.84
N ASN A 163 -14.58 13.13 14.08
CA ASN A 163 -15.16 11.81 14.31
C ASN A 163 -14.32 10.66 13.76
N GLU A 164 -13.69 10.84 12.62
CA GLU A 164 -12.93 9.80 11.94
C GLU A 164 -11.45 9.72 12.42
N VAL A 165 -10.86 10.87 12.76
CA VAL A 165 -9.42 10.94 13.10
C VAL A 165 -9.18 11.01 14.61
N LEU A 166 -9.85 11.90 15.33
CA LEU A 166 -9.56 12.10 16.76
C LEU A 166 -10.08 11.00 17.67
N LYS A 167 -11.05 10.19 17.24
CA LYS A 167 -11.54 9.05 18.03
C LYS A 167 -10.65 7.81 17.90
N SER A 168 -9.84 7.70 16.83
CA SER A 168 -8.96 6.55 16.62
C SER A 168 -7.69 6.57 17.48
N GLU A 169 -7.32 7.72 18.05
CA GLU A 169 -6.16 7.84 18.96
C GLU A 169 -6.47 7.43 20.42
N LYS A 170 -7.72 7.05 20.71
CA LYS A 170 -8.17 6.69 22.08
C LYS A 170 -8.37 5.19 22.28
N THR A 171 -7.93 4.36 21.36
CA THR A 171 -7.93 2.90 21.45
C THR A 171 -6.54 2.35 21.20
#